data_ff00f3632ba58f8fc7873621a6fc890e
#
_entry.id   ff00f3632ba58f8fc7873621a6fc890e
#
_cell.length_a   1.000
_cell.length_b   1.000
_cell.length_c   1.000
_cell.angle_alpha   90.00
_cell.angle_beta   90.00
_cell.angle_gamma   90.00
#
_symmetry.space_group_name_H-M   'P 1'
#
loop_
_entity.id
_entity.type
_entity.pdbx_description
1 polymer ?
#
loop_
_entity_poly.entity_id
_entity_poly.type
_entity_poly.pdbx_seq_one_letter_code
_entity_poly.pdbx_strand_id
1 'polypeptide(L)'
;MVRMMLKPWDLSDYSDEDANNYANVEELIWSYIINLIGNEASKHDDTDNEWVNELLNHADDVRQYAAKITVSPTQHASKQLHTRLSTISQDNVKQAEKWIKKVTGKQVDSIKDSQQFKQVVDDQLTETDNYLNLARRNMSANAYQMFRGIVGDAKRSIDSGTTAIKAIAKASEQWAEQGVPALVDKAGRKWSPDVYIRTVINSGINSATNDTELLRYRQYGSLVKVSSHMGCRPSHLQYQDHVYSLDGNTDKYPDFESTTGYGTITGIGALIVDIIRFHILKATVQCQCHSSQMMTMLLGIN
;
A
#
# COMPACT_ATOMS: atom_id res chain seq x y z
N MET A 1 29.23 -3.96 10.21
CA MET A 1 28.17 -3.66 9.25
C MET A 1 26.95 -3.27 10.05
N VAL A 2 26.59 -1.98 10.10
CA VAL A 2 25.41 -1.53 10.87
C VAL A 2 24.19 -1.83 10.00
N ARG A 3 23.32 -2.68 10.50
CA ARG A 3 22.05 -3.03 9.86
C ARG A 3 21.09 -1.88 10.17
N MET A 4 20.94 -0.96 9.25
CA MET A 4 20.13 0.26 9.41
C MET A 4 18.79 0.21 8.67
N MET A 5 18.31 -0.98 8.30
CA MET A 5 17.08 -1.08 7.53
C MET A 5 16.32 -2.35 7.86
N LEU A 6 15.02 -2.19 7.92
CA LEU A 6 14.11 -3.32 7.86
C LEU A 6 14.33 -4.07 6.54
N LYS A 7 14.58 -5.36 6.62
CA LYS A 7 14.68 -6.19 5.44
C LYS A 7 13.26 -6.50 4.93
N PRO A 8 13.08 -6.81 3.65
CA PRO A 8 11.76 -7.15 3.10
C PRO A 8 11.01 -8.22 3.90
N TRP A 9 11.74 -9.20 4.45
CA TRP A 9 11.14 -10.25 5.29
C TRP A 9 10.80 -9.79 6.72
N ASP A 10 11.43 -8.74 7.22
CA ASP A 10 11.02 -8.15 8.49
C ASP A 10 9.69 -7.40 8.32
N LEU A 11 9.38 -6.92 7.10
CA LEU A 11 8.13 -6.23 6.76
C LEU A 11 6.94 -7.17 6.62
N SER A 12 7.15 -8.41 6.14
CA SER A 12 6.07 -9.39 6.01
C SER A 12 5.42 -9.67 7.37
N ASP A 13 6.23 -9.79 8.43
CA ASP A 13 5.74 -10.02 9.79
C ASP A 13 4.79 -8.92 10.30
N TYR A 14 4.88 -7.70 9.71
CA TYR A 14 4.03 -6.57 10.09
C TYR A 14 2.74 -6.47 9.29
N SER A 15 2.63 -7.12 8.15
CA SER A 15 1.50 -6.97 7.24
C SER A 15 0.70 -8.24 7.00
N ASP A 16 1.25 -9.42 7.34
CA ASP A 16 0.62 -10.71 6.99
C ASP A 16 -0.72 -10.93 7.68
N GLU A 17 -0.82 -10.61 8.97
CA GLU A 17 -2.08 -10.75 9.71
C GLU A 17 -3.18 -9.87 9.10
N ASP A 18 -2.88 -8.62 8.83
CA ASP A 18 -3.85 -7.67 8.29
C ASP A 18 -4.22 -8.03 6.84
N ALA A 19 -3.26 -8.47 6.02
CA ALA A 19 -3.51 -8.96 4.68
C ALA A 19 -4.44 -10.17 4.68
N ASN A 20 -4.21 -11.15 5.57
CA ASN A 20 -5.07 -12.33 5.72
C ASN A 20 -6.47 -11.95 6.19
N ASN A 21 -6.61 -10.99 7.11
CA ASN A 21 -7.91 -10.49 7.53
C ASN A 21 -8.72 -9.92 6.37
N TYR A 22 -8.07 -9.22 5.42
CA TYR A 22 -8.74 -8.69 4.24
C TYR A 22 -9.03 -9.76 3.18
N ALA A 23 -8.19 -10.80 3.04
CA ALA A 23 -8.53 -11.96 2.22
C ALA A 23 -9.80 -12.67 2.74
N ASN A 24 -9.90 -12.86 4.06
CA ASN A 24 -11.11 -13.42 4.68
C ASN A 24 -12.36 -12.56 4.45
N VAL A 25 -12.21 -11.23 4.42
CA VAL A 25 -13.33 -10.34 4.06
C VAL A 25 -13.81 -10.56 2.63
N GLU A 26 -12.90 -10.77 1.69
CA GLU A 26 -13.23 -11.09 0.31
C GLU A 26 -14.07 -12.39 0.23
N GLU A 27 -13.65 -13.44 0.92
CA GLU A 27 -14.39 -14.71 0.99
C GLU A 27 -15.79 -14.55 1.60
N LEU A 28 -15.91 -13.71 2.63
CA LEU A 28 -17.21 -13.42 3.25
C LEU A 28 -18.14 -12.65 2.30
N ILE A 29 -17.64 -11.72 1.51
CA ILE A 29 -18.42 -11.01 0.48
C ILE A 29 -18.92 -12.01 -0.56
N TRP A 30 -18.04 -12.88 -1.05
CA TRP A 30 -18.41 -13.94 -1.97
C TRP A 30 -19.49 -14.87 -1.40
N SER A 31 -19.28 -15.36 -0.19
CA SER A 31 -20.24 -16.24 0.47
C SER A 31 -21.61 -15.59 0.61
N TYR A 32 -21.65 -14.27 0.91
CA TYR A 32 -22.90 -13.53 0.99
C TYR A 32 -23.60 -13.45 -0.37
N ILE A 33 -22.86 -13.12 -1.44
CA ILE A 33 -23.39 -13.04 -2.81
C ILE A 33 -23.96 -14.38 -3.26
N ILE A 34 -23.21 -15.47 -3.09
CA ILE A 34 -23.65 -16.82 -3.50
C ILE A 34 -24.86 -17.28 -2.72
N ASN A 35 -24.89 -17.05 -1.40
CA ASN A 35 -26.05 -17.39 -0.58
C ASN A 35 -27.30 -16.58 -0.97
N LEU A 36 -27.15 -15.32 -1.27
CA LEU A 36 -28.23 -14.47 -1.73
C LEU A 36 -28.80 -14.97 -3.06
N ILE A 37 -27.95 -15.23 -4.04
CA ILE A 37 -28.34 -15.79 -5.34
C ILE A 37 -29.00 -17.17 -5.17
N GLY A 38 -28.41 -18.05 -4.36
CA GLY A 38 -28.93 -19.39 -4.14
C GLY A 38 -30.29 -19.39 -3.44
N ASN A 39 -30.48 -18.50 -2.48
CA ASN A 39 -31.77 -18.33 -1.80
C ASN A 39 -32.87 -17.84 -2.76
N GLU A 40 -32.56 -16.92 -3.66
CA GLU A 40 -33.53 -16.48 -4.66
C GLU A 40 -33.78 -17.60 -5.69
N ALA A 41 -32.75 -18.22 -6.24
CA ALA A 41 -32.88 -19.31 -7.19
C ALA A 41 -33.74 -20.47 -6.69
N SER A 42 -33.67 -20.78 -5.38
CA SER A 42 -34.46 -21.89 -4.77
C SER A 42 -35.97 -21.67 -4.72
N LYS A 43 -36.43 -20.44 -5.00
CA LYS A 43 -37.86 -20.09 -5.00
C LYS A 43 -38.52 -20.25 -6.39
N HIS A 44 -37.72 -20.51 -7.40
CA HIS A 44 -38.11 -20.50 -8.81
C HIS A 44 -37.76 -21.82 -9.48
N ASP A 45 -38.49 -22.17 -10.54
CA ASP A 45 -38.18 -23.33 -11.35
C ASP A 45 -37.32 -22.95 -12.59
N ASP A 46 -36.87 -23.98 -13.33
CA ASP A 46 -36.00 -23.81 -14.48
C ASP A 46 -36.64 -23.04 -15.66
N THR A 47 -37.95 -22.82 -15.64
CA THR A 47 -38.70 -22.14 -16.69
C THR A 47 -38.93 -20.67 -16.39
N ASP A 48 -38.80 -20.27 -15.13
CA ASP A 48 -38.91 -18.89 -14.70
C ASP A 48 -37.54 -18.18 -14.87
N ASN A 49 -37.51 -17.21 -15.74
CA ASN A 49 -36.30 -16.42 -16.01
C ASN A 49 -36.41 -14.97 -15.49
N GLU A 50 -37.57 -14.55 -14.99
CA GLU A 50 -37.81 -13.15 -14.63
C GLU A 50 -37.12 -12.77 -13.29
N TRP A 51 -37.00 -13.73 -12.37
CA TRP A 51 -36.41 -13.53 -11.04
C TRP A 51 -34.96 -13.00 -11.09
N VAL A 52 -34.22 -13.30 -12.14
CA VAL A 52 -32.84 -12.79 -12.30
C VAL A 52 -32.83 -11.25 -12.35
N ASN A 53 -33.89 -10.62 -12.89
CA ASN A 53 -33.99 -9.16 -12.88
C ASN A 53 -34.24 -8.62 -11.46
N GLU A 54 -34.96 -9.36 -10.63
CA GLU A 54 -35.29 -8.98 -9.25
C GLU A 54 -34.06 -9.01 -8.36
N LEU A 55 -33.04 -9.83 -8.68
CA LEU A 55 -31.75 -9.82 -7.97
C LEU A 55 -31.12 -8.44 -7.92
N LEU A 56 -31.32 -7.57 -8.92
CA LEU A 56 -30.76 -6.22 -8.92
C LEU A 56 -31.24 -5.37 -7.74
N ASN A 57 -32.41 -5.68 -7.17
CA ASN A 57 -32.92 -5.00 -5.99
C ASN A 57 -32.02 -5.22 -4.74
N HIS A 58 -31.25 -6.30 -4.74
CA HIS A 58 -30.33 -6.64 -3.67
C HIS A 58 -28.89 -6.09 -3.85
N ALA A 59 -28.64 -5.34 -4.91
CA ALA A 59 -27.29 -4.81 -5.15
C ALA A 59 -26.80 -3.88 -4.05
N ASP A 60 -27.70 -3.06 -3.48
CA ASP A 60 -27.37 -2.21 -2.34
C ASP A 60 -27.15 -3.00 -1.04
N ASP A 61 -27.83 -4.11 -0.84
CA ASP A 61 -27.61 -5.00 0.31
C ASP A 61 -26.21 -5.58 0.26
N VAL A 62 -25.73 -6.02 -0.91
CA VAL A 62 -24.35 -6.49 -1.12
C VAL A 62 -23.35 -5.40 -0.78
N ARG A 63 -23.58 -4.17 -1.25
CA ARG A 63 -22.73 -3.01 -0.94
C ARG A 63 -22.66 -2.71 0.55
N GLN A 64 -23.82 -2.70 1.23
CA GLN A 64 -23.92 -2.42 2.65
C GLN A 64 -23.26 -3.53 3.48
N TYR A 65 -23.47 -4.78 3.11
CA TYR A 65 -22.81 -5.91 3.76
C TYR A 65 -21.29 -5.78 3.67
N ALA A 66 -20.73 -5.58 2.46
CA ALA A 66 -19.30 -5.39 2.25
C ALA A 66 -18.76 -4.19 3.04
N ALA A 67 -19.47 -3.06 3.05
CA ALA A 67 -19.09 -1.89 3.82
C ALA A 67 -19.04 -2.18 5.33
N LYS A 68 -19.96 -2.97 5.84
CA LYS A 68 -20.06 -3.34 7.26
C LYS A 68 -18.92 -4.25 7.70
N ILE A 69 -18.67 -5.33 6.95
CA ILE A 69 -17.68 -6.35 7.37
C ILE A 69 -16.24 -5.88 7.21
N THR A 70 -15.98 -4.87 6.38
CA THR A 70 -14.65 -4.26 6.21
C THR A 70 -14.27 -3.28 7.34
N VAL A 71 -15.20 -2.87 8.21
CA VAL A 71 -14.92 -1.88 9.26
C VAL A 71 -13.92 -2.41 10.28
N SER A 72 -14.20 -3.58 10.86
CA SER A 72 -13.36 -4.16 11.92
C SER A 72 -11.93 -4.45 11.46
N PRO A 73 -11.68 -5.13 10.32
CA PRO A 73 -10.33 -5.31 9.78
C PRO A 73 -9.60 -4.00 9.53
N THR A 74 -10.28 -2.97 8.99
CA THR A 74 -9.67 -1.65 8.75
C THR A 74 -9.24 -0.99 10.05
N GLN A 75 -10.08 -1.00 11.09
CA GLN A 75 -9.75 -0.46 12.40
C GLN A 75 -8.62 -1.22 13.08
N HIS A 76 -8.60 -2.56 12.93
CA HIS A 76 -7.53 -3.39 13.46
C HIS A 76 -6.19 -3.05 12.79
N ALA A 77 -6.15 -3.02 11.46
CA ALA A 77 -4.96 -2.68 10.69
C ALA A 77 -4.42 -1.28 11.05
N SER A 78 -5.30 -0.28 11.11
CA SER A 78 -4.95 1.07 11.54
C SER A 78 -4.33 1.10 12.94
N LYS A 79 -4.99 0.47 13.92
CA LYS A 79 -4.48 0.41 15.31
C LYS A 79 -3.13 -0.30 15.41
N GLN A 80 -2.95 -1.40 14.72
CA GLN A 80 -1.68 -2.14 14.67
C GLN A 80 -0.58 -1.27 14.03
N LEU A 81 -0.90 -0.63 12.91
CA LEU A 81 0.01 0.26 12.22
C LEU A 81 0.48 1.39 13.13
N HIS A 82 -0.42 2.08 13.84
CA HIS A 82 -0.07 3.16 14.77
C HIS A 82 0.94 2.70 15.82
N THR A 83 0.72 1.53 16.40
CA THR A 83 1.62 0.97 17.42
C THR A 83 2.99 0.62 16.82
N ARG A 84 2.99 -0.08 15.68
CA ARG A 84 4.20 -0.57 15.01
C ARG A 84 5.05 0.58 14.47
N LEU A 85 4.42 1.53 13.78
CA LEU A 85 5.11 2.63 13.11
C LEU A 85 5.78 3.56 14.12
N SER A 86 5.12 3.88 15.22
CA SER A 86 5.72 4.65 16.31
C SER A 86 6.96 3.96 16.90
N THR A 87 6.86 2.65 17.18
CA THR A 87 7.97 1.88 17.75
C THR A 87 9.14 1.78 16.79
N ILE A 88 8.88 1.43 15.53
CA ILE A 88 9.92 1.27 14.51
C ILE A 88 10.63 2.59 14.24
N SER A 89 9.89 3.69 14.12
CA SER A 89 10.46 5.02 13.88
C SER A 89 11.35 5.47 15.04
N GLN A 90 10.94 5.21 16.29
CA GLN A 90 11.78 5.51 17.46
C GLN A 90 13.07 4.68 17.49
N ASP A 91 12.99 3.39 17.19
CA ASP A 91 14.16 2.51 17.16
C ASP A 91 15.12 2.88 16.03
N ASN A 92 14.60 3.27 14.88
CA ASN A 92 15.44 3.74 13.77
C ASN A 92 16.17 5.03 14.10
N VAL A 93 15.49 6.02 14.65
CA VAL A 93 16.15 7.28 15.10
C VAL A 93 17.21 6.98 16.14
N LYS A 94 16.95 6.11 17.11
CA LYS A 94 17.91 5.69 18.13
C LYS A 94 19.15 5.01 17.51
N GLN A 95 18.98 4.22 16.48
CA GLN A 95 20.09 3.61 15.75
C GLN A 95 20.89 4.67 14.96
N ALA A 96 20.20 5.57 14.27
CA ALA A 96 20.82 6.69 13.57
C ALA A 96 21.66 7.57 14.54
N GLU A 97 21.11 7.89 15.71
CA GLU A 97 21.79 8.66 16.76
C GLU A 97 23.07 7.97 17.28
N LYS A 98 22.98 6.66 17.57
CA LYS A 98 24.15 5.87 17.97
C LYS A 98 25.25 5.90 16.91
N TRP A 99 24.85 5.85 15.65
CA TRP A 99 25.77 5.83 14.53
C TRP A 99 26.40 7.22 14.31
N ILE A 100 25.62 8.30 14.36
CA ILE A 100 26.12 9.68 14.30
C ILE A 100 27.14 9.91 15.42
N LYS A 101 26.83 9.51 16.66
CA LYS A 101 27.75 9.61 17.79
C LYS A 101 29.06 8.85 17.54
N LYS A 102 28.97 7.63 17.01
CA LYS A 102 30.15 6.80 16.70
C LYS A 102 31.08 7.46 15.68
N VAL A 103 30.51 8.10 14.67
CA VAL A 103 31.30 8.67 13.56
C VAL A 103 31.80 10.08 13.88
N THR A 104 30.97 10.89 14.50
CA THR A 104 31.32 12.29 14.77
C THR A 104 32.08 12.48 16.08
N GLY A 105 32.02 11.50 16.99
CA GLY A 105 32.52 11.65 18.38
C GLY A 105 31.72 12.64 19.22
N LYS A 106 30.67 13.26 18.67
CA LYS A 106 29.86 14.27 19.34
C LYS A 106 28.77 13.64 20.21
N GLN A 107 28.37 14.33 21.26
CA GLN A 107 27.14 14.01 21.97
C GLN A 107 25.94 14.28 21.04
N VAL A 108 25.00 13.36 21.01
CA VAL A 108 23.82 13.40 20.16
C VAL A 108 22.59 13.29 21.05
N ASP A 109 21.81 14.35 21.12
CA ASP A 109 20.56 14.36 21.90
C ASP A 109 19.45 13.68 21.08
N SER A 110 18.56 12.97 21.76
CA SER A 110 17.49 12.25 21.06
C SER A 110 16.41 13.21 20.56
N ILE A 111 15.95 12.96 19.31
CA ILE A 111 14.82 13.71 18.71
C ILE A 111 13.48 13.01 18.83
N LYS A 112 13.41 11.82 19.45
CA LYS A 112 12.19 10.99 19.55
C LYS A 112 10.97 11.71 20.12
N ASP A 113 11.20 12.72 21.00
CA ASP A 113 10.16 13.51 21.64
C ASP A 113 9.95 14.88 20.97
N SER A 114 10.73 15.20 19.93
CA SER A 114 10.62 16.47 19.22
C SER A 114 9.30 16.57 18.45
N GLN A 115 8.80 17.81 18.30
CA GLN A 115 7.59 18.06 17.53
C GLN A 115 7.75 17.63 16.06
N GLN A 116 8.92 17.85 15.47
CA GLN A 116 9.22 17.48 14.10
C GLN A 116 9.15 15.97 13.88
N PHE A 117 9.75 15.19 14.82
CA PHE A 117 9.66 13.72 14.74
C PHE A 117 8.21 13.22 14.84
N LYS A 118 7.44 13.75 15.79
CA LYS A 118 6.02 13.39 15.93
C LYS A 118 5.23 13.74 14.68
N GLN A 119 5.46 14.92 14.10
CA GLN A 119 4.76 15.34 12.88
C GLN A 119 5.05 14.38 11.72
N VAL A 120 6.31 13.99 11.48
CA VAL A 120 6.66 13.04 10.42
C VAL A 120 5.95 11.70 10.61
N VAL A 121 5.91 11.18 11.85
CA VAL A 121 5.21 9.92 12.14
C VAL A 121 3.70 10.07 11.93
N ASP A 122 3.09 11.15 12.39
CA ASP A 122 1.65 11.39 12.29
C ASP A 122 1.21 11.61 10.83
N ASP A 123 2.02 12.27 10.01
CA ASP A 123 1.77 12.46 8.58
C ASP A 123 1.74 11.10 7.87
N GLN A 124 2.70 10.21 8.13
CA GLN A 124 2.74 8.88 7.54
C GLN A 124 1.62 7.97 8.02
N LEU A 125 1.23 8.09 9.29
CA LEU A 125 0.05 7.39 9.82
C LEU A 125 -1.23 7.85 9.11
N THR A 126 -1.41 9.15 8.98
CA THR A 126 -2.57 9.74 8.31
C THR A 126 -2.66 9.30 6.86
N GLU A 127 -1.54 9.32 6.13
CA GLU A 127 -1.48 8.88 4.74
C GLU A 127 -1.85 7.40 4.62
N THR A 128 -1.25 6.55 5.44
CA THR A 128 -1.51 5.10 5.39
C THR A 128 -2.95 4.76 5.77
N ASP A 129 -3.52 5.42 6.79
CA ASP A 129 -4.92 5.28 7.17
C ASP A 129 -5.88 5.69 6.02
N ASN A 130 -5.53 6.71 5.26
CA ASN A 130 -6.30 7.11 4.09
C ASN A 130 -6.34 5.99 3.03
N TYR A 131 -5.22 5.29 2.81
CA TYR A 131 -5.19 4.15 1.89
C TYR A 131 -5.95 2.93 2.40
N LEU A 132 -5.89 2.62 3.70
CA LEU A 132 -6.71 1.57 4.30
C LEU A 132 -8.21 1.87 4.15
N ASN A 133 -8.61 3.12 4.39
CA ASN A 133 -9.98 3.55 4.19
C ASN A 133 -10.40 3.57 2.71
N LEU A 134 -9.47 3.83 1.79
CA LEU A 134 -9.73 3.73 0.36
C LEU A 134 -10.00 2.27 -0.03
N ALA A 135 -9.20 1.31 0.45
CA ALA A 135 -9.45 -0.11 0.23
C ALA A 135 -10.86 -0.51 0.68
N ARG A 136 -11.26 -0.10 1.89
CA ARG A 136 -12.59 -0.36 2.43
C ARG A 136 -13.70 0.16 1.53
N ARG A 137 -13.59 1.41 1.07
CA ARG A 137 -14.60 2.01 0.17
C ARG A 137 -14.64 1.30 -1.18
N ASN A 138 -13.48 0.98 -1.73
CA ASN A 138 -13.37 0.31 -3.02
C ASN A 138 -13.94 -1.12 -2.97
N MET A 139 -13.64 -1.90 -1.94
CA MET A 139 -14.19 -3.25 -1.79
C MET A 139 -15.71 -3.23 -1.77
N SER A 140 -16.32 -2.28 -1.03
CA SER A 140 -17.77 -2.12 -1.01
C SER A 140 -18.33 -1.74 -2.38
N ALA A 141 -17.71 -0.80 -3.10
CA ALA A 141 -18.13 -0.40 -4.43
C ALA A 141 -17.93 -1.52 -5.46
N ASN A 142 -16.81 -2.23 -5.39
CA ASN A 142 -16.49 -3.32 -6.29
C ASN A 142 -17.40 -4.55 -6.07
N ALA A 143 -17.77 -4.85 -4.83
CA ALA A 143 -18.75 -5.89 -4.51
C ALA A 143 -20.13 -5.58 -5.17
N TYR A 144 -20.58 -4.33 -5.08
CA TYR A 144 -21.77 -3.86 -5.76
C TYR A 144 -21.69 -4.03 -7.27
N GLN A 145 -20.58 -3.59 -7.88
CA GLN A 145 -20.40 -3.68 -9.34
C GLN A 145 -20.30 -5.14 -9.81
N MET A 146 -19.63 -5.98 -9.03
CA MET A 146 -19.50 -7.41 -9.30
C MET A 146 -20.85 -8.09 -9.28
N PHE A 147 -21.68 -7.86 -8.27
CA PHE A 147 -23.02 -8.44 -8.19
C PHE A 147 -23.87 -8.01 -9.37
N ARG A 148 -23.87 -6.74 -9.73
CA ARG A 148 -24.57 -6.25 -10.94
C ARG A 148 -24.02 -6.85 -12.23
N GLY A 149 -22.71 -7.08 -12.29
CA GLY A 149 -22.06 -7.73 -13.43
C GLY A 149 -22.53 -9.17 -13.59
N ILE A 150 -22.59 -9.95 -12.50
CA ILE A 150 -23.11 -11.31 -12.49
C ILE A 150 -24.53 -11.34 -13.05
N VAL A 151 -25.41 -10.49 -12.53
CA VAL A 151 -26.82 -10.42 -13.00
C VAL A 151 -26.90 -9.99 -14.45
N GLY A 152 -26.10 -9.00 -14.88
CA GLY A 152 -26.08 -8.52 -16.26
C GLY A 152 -25.58 -9.58 -17.25
N ASP A 153 -24.55 -10.36 -16.87
CA ASP A 153 -24.02 -11.44 -17.73
C ASP A 153 -25.01 -12.61 -17.82
N ALA A 154 -25.64 -12.96 -16.68
CA ALA A 154 -26.70 -13.98 -16.66
C ALA A 154 -27.87 -13.58 -17.57
N LYS A 155 -28.33 -12.33 -17.49
CA LYS A 155 -29.41 -11.83 -18.34
C LYS A 155 -29.08 -11.96 -19.84
N ARG A 156 -27.87 -11.55 -20.26
CA ARG A 156 -27.44 -11.71 -21.66
C ARG A 156 -27.44 -13.18 -22.11
N SER A 157 -27.09 -14.11 -21.21
CA SER A 157 -27.13 -15.55 -21.49
C SER A 157 -28.54 -16.07 -21.60
N ILE A 158 -29.46 -15.56 -20.78
CA ILE A 158 -30.90 -15.89 -20.87
C ILE A 158 -31.49 -15.40 -22.17
N ASP A 159 -31.20 -14.16 -22.56
CA ASP A 159 -31.66 -13.59 -23.85
C ASP A 159 -31.13 -14.40 -25.04
N SER A 160 -30.05 -15.16 -24.88
CA SER A 160 -29.48 -16.08 -25.87
C SER A 160 -30.00 -17.51 -25.74
N GLY A 161 -31.02 -17.77 -24.90
CA GLY A 161 -31.71 -19.06 -24.80
C GLY A 161 -31.17 -19.99 -23.69
N THR A 162 -30.35 -19.49 -22.75
CA THR A 162 -29.90 -20.27 -21.59
C THR A 162 -30.93 -20.15 -20.45
N THR A 163 -31.15 -21.22 -19.67
CA THR A 163 -32.02 -21.13 -18.49
C THR A 163 -31.38 -20.25 -17.37
N ALA A 164 -32.20 -19.58 -16.55
CA ALA A 164 -31.77 -18.65 -15.53
C ALA A 164 -30.75 -19.28 -14.56
N ILE A 165 -30.99 -20.48 -14.09
CA ILE A 165 -30.09 -21.19 -13.15
C ILE A 165 -28.71 -21.43 -13.78
N LYS A 166 -28.65 -21.90 -15.03
CA LYS A 166 -27.37 -22.12 -15.74
C LYS A 166 -26.66 -20.81 -16.04
N ALA A 167 -27.40 -19.80 -16.45
CA ALA A 167 -26.85 -18.49 -16.76
C ALA A 167 -26.21 -17.82 -15.56
N ILE A 168 -26.91 -17.81 -14.41
CA ILE A 168 -26.42 -17.20 -13.17
C ILE A 168 -25.24 -17.98 -12.58
N ALA A 169 -25.28 -19.32 -12.62
CA ALA A 169 -24.17 -20.16 -12.15
C ALA A 169 -22.91 -19.89 -12.97
N LYS A 170 -22.99 -19.88 -14.30
CA LYS A 170 -21.86 -19.58 -15.18
C LYS A 170 -21.32 -18.17 -14.98
N ALA A 171 -22.21 -17.18 -14.86
CA ALA A 171 -21.79 -15.79 -14.59
C ALA A 171 -21.08 -15.68 -13.23
N SER A 172 -21.63 -16.32 -12.20
CA SER A 172 -21.01 -16.33 -10.86
C SER A 172 -19.61 -16.94 -10.87
N GLU A 173 -19.43 -18.07 -11.57
CA GLU A 173 -18.12 -18.72 -11.73
C GLU A 173 -17.10 -17.79 -12.42
N GLN A 174 -17.48 -17.16 -13.54
CA GLN A 174 -16.61 -16.23 -14.26
C GLN A 174 -16.20 -15.00 -13.44
N TRP A 175 -17.11 -14.50 -12.61
CA TRP A 175 -16.80 -13.37 -11.74
C TRP A 175 -16.01 -13.79 -10.49
N ALA A 176 -16.17 -15.02 -10.02
CA ALA A 176 -15.38 -15.56 -8.90
C ALA A 176 -13.88 -15.58 -9.21
N GLU A 177 -13.50 -15.92 -10.45
CA GLU A 177 -12.11 -15.90 -10.89
C GLU A 177 -11.47 -14.49 -10.83
N GLN A 178 -12.28 -13.43 -10.83
CA GLN A 178 -11.81 -12.06 -10.80
C GLN A 178 -11.62 -11.51 -9.38
N GLY A 179 -12.29 -12.11 -8.39
CA GLY A 179 -12.30 -11.67 -7.00
C GLY A 179 -12.98 -10.31 -6.76
N VAL A 180 -12.98 -9.88 -5.50
CA VAL A 180 -13.42 -8.52 -5.09
C VAL A 180 -12.19 -7.64 -4.88
N PRO A 181 -11.73 -6.88 -5.87
CA PRO A 181 -10.50 -6.13 -5.75
C PRO A 181 -10.61 -5.00 -4.71
N ALA A 182 -9.54 -4.81 -3.94
CA ALA A 182 -9.40 -3.64 -3.07
C ALA A 182 -9.09 -2.37 -3.87
N LEU A 183 -8.48 -2.52 -5.04
CA LEU A 183 -8.17 -1.41 -5.94
C LEU A 183 -8.21 -1.88 -7.39
N VAL A 184 -8.72 -1.02 -8.27
CA VAL A 184 -8.49 -1.10 -9.72
C VAL A 184 -7.66 0.12 -10.10
N ASP A 185 -6.46 -0.10 -10.63
CA ASP A 185 -5.55 0.99 -10.98
C ASP A 185 -5.91 1.68 -12.31
N LYS A 186 -5.22 2.76 -12.64
CA LYS A 186 -5.45 3.52 -13.89
C LYS A 186 -5.22 2.70 -15.16
N ALA A 187 -4.42 1.63 -15.09
CA ALA A 187 -4.19 0.70 -16.19
C ALA A 187 -5.25 -0.43 -16.24
N GLY A 188 -6.24 -0.41 -15.34
CA GLY A 188 -7.29 -1.42 -15.24
C GLY A 188 -6.86 -2.70 -14.52
N ARG A 189 -5.68 -2.74 -13.88
CA ARG A 189 -5.21 -3.91 -13.13
C ARG A 189 -5.96 -4.00 -11.82
N LYS A 190 -6.47 -5.18 -11.52
CA LYS A 190 -7.17 -5.48 -10.26
C LYS A 190 -6.16 -5.94 -9.22
N TRP A 191 -6.24 -5.36 -8.04
CA TRP A 191 -5.41 -5.69 -6.89
C TRP A 191 -6.25 -6.43 -5.87
N SER A 192 -5.87 -7.65 -5.53
CA SER A 192 -6.53 -8.40 -4.47
C SER A 192 -6.36 -7.69 -3.13
N PRO A 193 -7.29 -7.85 -2.18
CA PRO A 193 -7.25 -7.16 -0.90
C PRO A 193 -5.98 -7.43 -0.10
N ASP A 194 -5.53 -8.67 -0.04
CA ASP A 194 -4.33 -9.08 0.67
C ASP A 194 -3.06 -8.41 0.12
N VAL A 195 -2.89 -8.42 -1.21
CA VAL A 195 -1.74 -7.80 -1.88
C VAL A 195 -1.76 -6.28 -1.70
N TYR A 196 -2.94 -5.66 -1.83
CA TYR A 196 -3.06 -4.22 -1.66
C TYR A 196 -2.76 -3.77 -0.22
N ILE A 197 -3.35 -4.42 0.78
CA ILE A 197 -3.14 -4.09 2.20
C ILE A 197 -1.70 -4.32 2.63
N ARG A 198 -1.09 -5.43 2.20
CA ARG A 198 0.34 -5.69 2.41
C ARG A 198 1.20 -4.56 1.84
N THR A 199 0.88 -4.12 0.64
CA THR A 199 1.60 -3.01 -0.02
C THR A 199 1.43 -1.70 0.75
N VAL A 200 0.22 -1.37 1.18
CA VAL A 200 -0.09 -0.16 1.95
C VAL A 200 0.71 -0.11 3.26
N ILE A 201 0.63 -1.18 4.06
CA ILE A 201 1.30 -1.24 5.37
C ILE A 201 2.82 -1.18 5.21
N ASN A 202 3.37 -2.00 4.30
CA ASN A 202 4.81 -2.03 4.08
C ASN A 202 5.34 -0.69 3.54
N SER A 203 4.59 -0.02 2.67
CA SER A 203 4.96 1.31 2.16
C SER A 203 4.95 2.34 3.29
N GLY A 204 3.91 2.37 4.12
CA GLY A 204 3.81 3.29 5.24
C GLY A 204 4.97 3.13 6.24
N ILE A 205 5.31 1.88 6.59
CA ILE A 205 6.44 1.59 7.48
C ILE A 205 7.77 2.03 6.86
N ASN A 206 7.99 1.74 5.57
CA ASN A 206 9.22 2.15 4.89
C ASN A 206 9.34 3.66 4.78
N SER A 207 8.26 4.36 4.42
CA SER A 207 8.26 5.83 4.31
C SER A 207 8.56 6.46 5.67
N ALA A 208 7.88 6.04 6.73
CA ALA A 208 8.12 6.56 8.07
C ALA A 208 9.56 6.31 8.56
N THR A 209 10.10 5.13 8.27
CA THR A 209 11.50 4.79 8.57
C THR A 209 12.46 5.74 7.87
N ASN A 210 12.29 5.91 6.56
CA ASN A 210 13.16 6.75 5.75
C ASN A 210 13.06 8.23 6.16
N ASP A 211 11.84 8.73 6.37
CA ASP A 211 11.62 10.15 6.67
C ASP A 211 12.13 10.52 8.07
N THR A 212 11.97 9.63 9.06
CA THR A 212 12.49 9.86 10.40
C THR A 212 14.04 9.76 10.46
N GLU A 213 14.63 8.84 9.70
CA GLU A 213 16.09 8.80 9.55
C GLU A 213 16.62 10.04 8.83
N LEU A 214 15.97 10.44 7.74
CA LEU A 214 16.34 11.64 6.98
C LEU A 214 16.24 12.89 7.84
N LEU A 215 15.16 13.06 8.61
CA LEU A 215 15.00 14.15 9.56
C LEU A 215 16.20 14.23 10.50
N ARG A 216 16.72 13.06 10.96
CA ARG A 216 17.86 13.02 11.85
C ARG A 216 19.17 13.31 11.14
N TYR A 217 19.42 12.73 9.99
CA TYR A 217 20.66 12.93 9.23
C TYR A 217 20.81 14.35 8.71
N ARG A 218 19.73 15.01 8.27
CA ARG A 218 19.74 16.40 7.79
C ARG A 218 20.30 17.41 8.79
N GLN A 219 20.26 17.12 10.08
CA GLN A 219 20.86 17.96 11.12
C GLN A 219 22.40 17.91 11.12
N TYR A 220 23.00 16.97 10.41
CA TYR A 220 24.44 16.74 10.34
C TYR A 220 25.00 16.86 8.93
N GLY A 221 24.16 16.86 7.92
CA GLY A 221 24.57 17.03 6.53
C GLY A 221 23.41 16.96 5.55
N SER A 222 23.67 17.35 4.32
CA SER A 222 22.66 17.48 3.26
C SER A 222 22.96 16.65 2.02
N LEU A 223 23.92 15.72 2.11
CA LEU A 223 24.27 14.89 0.95
C LEU A 223 23.61 13.50 1.05
N VAL A 224 23.09 13.06 -0.08
CA VAL A 224 22.51 11.72 -0.25
C VAL A 224 23.18 10.98 -1.38
N LYS A 225 23.33 9.67 -1.23
CA LYS A 225 23.78 8.79 -2.30
C LYS A 225 22.66 7.83 -2.67
N VAL A 226 22.32 7.77 -3.93
CA VAL A 226 21.35 6.77 -4.43
C VAL A 226 22.01 5.39 -4.43
N SER A 227 21.37 4.40 -3.81
CA SER A 227 21.87 3.04 -3.75
C SER A 227 21.90 2.41 -5.14
N SER A 228 22.88 1.52 -5.35
CA SER A 228 22.99 0.71 -6.56
C SER A 228 22.49 -0.70 -6.28
N HIS A 229 21.59 -1.21 -7.11
CA HIS A 229 21.10 -2.58 -7.03
C HIS A 229 20.71 -3.12 -8.41
N MET A 230 20.84 -4.42 -8.57
CA MET A 230 20.40 -5.12 -9.78
C MET A 230 18.87 -5.19 -9.83
N GLY A 231 18.29 -5.09 -11.04
CA GLY A 231 16.84 -5.20 -11.24
C GLY A 231 16.06 -3.91 -11.00
N CYS A 232 16.74 -2.76 -10.93
CA CYS A 232 16.04 -1.47 -10.91
C CYS A 232 15.39 -1.17 -12.26
N ARG A 233 14.42 -0.24 -12.26
CA ARG A 233 13.83 0.24 -13.51
C ARG A 233 14.89 0.94 -14.36
N PRO A 234 14.84 0.81 -15.71
CA PRO A 234 15.79 1.50 -16.59
C PRO A 234 15.89 3.03 -16.35
N SER A 235 14.77 3.67 -16.01
CA SER A 235 14.72 5.10 -15.66
C SER A 235 15.51 5.46 -14.39
N HIS A 236 15.77 4.51 -13.49
CA HIS A 236 16.49 4.73 -12.24
C HIS A 236 18.01 4.49 -12.37
N LEU A 237 18.44 3.78 -13.43
CA LEU A 237 19.85 3.45 -13.63
C LEU A 237 20.75 4.68 -13.64
N GLN A 238 20.29 5.77 -14.26
CA GLN A 238 21.04 7.00 -14.39
C GLN A 238 21.32 7.72 -13.07
N TYR A 239 20.55 7.39 -12.01
CA TYR A 239 20.68 8.04 -10.69
C TYR A 239 21.49 7.21 -9.71
N GLN A 240 21.67 5.91 -9.98
CA GLN A 240 22.34 5.00 -9.07
C GLN A 240 23.82 5.36 -8.88
N ASP A 241 24.30 5.11 -7.67
CA ASP A 241 25.69 5.33 -7.26
C ASP A 241 26.17 6.80 -7.32
N HIS A 242 25.27 7.74 -7.58
CA HIS A 242 25.57 9.17 -7.60
C HIS A 242 25.22 9.84 -6.26
N VAL A 243 25.96 10.90 -5.94
CA VAL A 243 25.73 11.73 -4.75
C VAL A 243 25.05 13.02 -5.16
N TYR A 244 24.03 13.39 -4.41
CA TYR A 244 23.23 14.60 -4.62
C TYR A 244 23.19 15.45 -3.36
N SER A 245 22.93 16.76 -3.54
CA SER A 245 22.62 17.67 -2.45
C SER A 245 21.11 17.75 -2.22
N LEU A 246 20.68 17.84 -0.96
CA LEU A 246 19.29 18.13 -0.57
C LEU A 246 19.00 19.62 -0.36
N ASP A 247 20.04 20.44 -0.38
CA ASP A 247 19.96 21.89 -0.12
C ASP A 247 20.24 22.72 -1.38
N GLY A 248 19.93 22.16 -2.54
CA GLY A 248 20.19 22.77 -3.85
C GLY A 248 21.54 22.38 -4.47
N ASN A 249 21.83 22.93 -5.65
CA ASN A 249 23.09 22.68 -6.35
C ASN A 249 24.29 23.21 -5.56
N THR A 250 25.34 22.41 -5.50
CA THR A 250 26.65 22.80 -4.99
C THR A 250 27.69 22.70 -6.11
N ASP A 251 28.87 23.26 -5.90
CA ASP A 251 29.98 23.19 -6.89
C ASP A 251 30.35 21.73 -7.25
N LYS A 252 30.06 20.79 -6.38
CA LYS A 252 30.49 19.40 -6.53
C LYS A 252 29.34 18.43 -6.75
N TYR A 253 28.15 18.72 -6.22
CA TYR A 253 27.02 17.79 -6.25
C TYR A 253 25.76 18.49 -6.76
N PRO A 254 25.06 17.89 -7.73
CA PRO A 254 23.80 18.42 -8.23
C PRO A 254 22.70 18.32 -7.17
N ASP A 255 21.70 19.16 -7.30
CA ASP A 255 20.51 19.09 -6.47
C ASP A 255 19.69 17.82 -6.76
N PHE A 256 19.24 17.17 -5.69
CA PHE A 256 18.52 15.90 -5.78
C PHE A 256 17.19 16.05 -6.52
N GLU A 257 16.35 16.99 -6.08
CA GLU A 257 14.99 17.15 -6.59
C GLU A 257 14.98 17.58 -8.06
N SER A 258 15.73 18.63 -8.39
CA SER A 258 15.78 19.16 -9.77
C SER A 258 16.43 18.18 -10.75
N THR A 259 17.36 17.34 -10.29
CA THR A 259 18.06 16.38 -11.16
C THR A 259 17.26 15.10 -11.37
N THR A 260 16.60 14.62 -10.34
CA THR A 260 15.90 13.33 -10.39
C THR A 260 14.42 13.47 -10.73
N GLY A 261 13.82 14.64 -10.51
CA GLY A 261 12.39 14.89 -10.65
C GLY A 261 11.55 14.27 -9.51
N TYR A 262 12.21 13.79 -8.44
CA TYR A 262 11.54 13.21 -7.26
C TYR A 262 11.62 14.19 -6.10
N GLY A 263 10.48 14.68 -5.64
CA GLY A 263 10.38 15.62 -4.50
C GLY A 263 10.72 14.98 -3.14
N THR A 264 10.85 13.65 -3.08
CA THR A 264 11.22 12.92 -1.88
C THR A 264 12.26 11.84 -2.17
N ILE A 265 13.13 11.59 -1.20
CA ILE A 265 14.16 10.53 -1.29
C ILE A 265 13.53 9.14 -1.37
N THR A 266 12.36 8.96 -0.80
CA THR A 266 11.60 7.71 -0.83
C THR A 266 11.21 7.27 -2.25
N GLY A 267 11.07 8.24 -3.18
CA GLY A 267 10.69 7.95 -4.55
C GLY A 267 11.70 7.13 -5.37
N ILE A 268 12.99 7.21 -5.07
CA ILE A 268 14.03 6.46 -5.80
C ILE A 268 14.89 5.55 -4.92
N GLY A 269 14.56 5.42 -3.63
CA GLY A 269 15.34 4.60 -2.72
C GLY A 269 16.75 5.13 -2.54
N ALA A 270 16.87 6.36 -2.09
CA ALA A 270 18.15 6.98 -1.88
C ALA A 270 18.86 6.44 -0.64
N LEU A 271 20.14 6.25 -0.76
CA LEU A 271 21.04 6.03 0.36
C LEU A 271 21.49 7.37 0.89
N ILE A 272 21.21 7.66 2.16
CA ILE A 272 21.76 8.84 2.80
C ILE A 272 23.23 8.60 3.07
N VAL A 273 24.08 9.34 2.36
CA VAL A 273 25.50 9.40 2.64
C VAL A 273 25.78 10.81 3.12
N ASP A 274 26.01 10.92 4.42
CA ASP A 274 26.51 12.17 4.95
C ASP A 274 28.04 12.22 4.80
N ILE A 275 28.52 13.23 4.09
CA ILE A 275 29.95 13.52 3.97
C ILE A 275 30.25 14.64 4.97
N ILE A 276 30.27 14.32 6.24
CA ILE A 276 30.85 15.22 7.24
C ILE A 276 32.37 15.17 7.07
N ARG A 277 32.96 16.21 6.50
CA ARG A 277 34.40 16.49 6.44
C ARG A 277 35.29 15.27 6.77
N PHE A 278 35.71 14.52 5.74
CA PHE A 278 36.69 13.44 5.76
C PHE A 278 36.23 12.01 6.16
N HIS A 279 34.97 11.77 6.56
CA HIS A 279 34.51 10.41 6.81
C HIS A 279 33.16 10.21 6.13
N ILE A 280 33.08 9.21 5.24
CA ILE A 280 31.86 8.83 4.54
C ILE A 280 30.98 8.05 5.52
N LEU A 281 29.90 8.68 5.92
CA LEU A 281 28.81 8.08 6.65
C LEU A 281 27.93 7.30 5.68
N LYS A 282 27.93 5.97 5.73
CA LYS A 282 27.06 5.13 4.90
C LYS A 282 25.81 4.72 5.67
N ALA A 283 24.72 5.39 5.44
CA ALA A 283 23.39 4.86 5.74
C ALA A 283 22.80 4.28 4.48
N THR A 284 22.44 3.00 4.48
CA THR A 284 21.94 2.31 3.30
C THR A 284 20.42 2.24 3.40
N VAL A 285 19.75 3.06 2.62
CA VAL A 285 18.31 2.89 2.31
C VAL A 285 18.22 1.95 1.11
N GLN A 286 17.68 0.76 1.33
CA GLN A 286 17.54 -0.22 0.27
C GLN A 286 16.35 0.14 -0.59
N CYS A 287 16.56 0.34 -1.89
CA CYS A 287 15.48 0.60 -2.83
C CYS A 287 14.47 -0.56 -2.83
N GLN A 288 13.32 -0.33 -2.24
CA GLN A 288 12.15 -1.13 -2.52
C GLN A 288 11.38 -0.44 -3.66
N CYS A 289 11.87 -0.59 -4.88
CA CYS A 289 11.24 -0.01 -6.09
C CYS A 289 9.81 -0.49 -6.34
N HIS A 290 9.23 -1.30 -5.47
CA HIS A 290 7.92 -1.90 -5.69
C HIS A 290 6.77 -1.28 -4.88
N SER A 291 7.01 -0.63 -3.75
CA SER A 291 5.89 -0.25 -2.89
C SER A 291 5.46 1.21 -2.94
N SER A 292 6.33 2.17 -2.69
CA SER A 292 5.87 3.57 -2.60
C SER A 292 5.58 4.23 -3.96
N GLN A 293 6.39 3.95 -4.99
CA GLN A 293 6.09 4.45 -6.35
C GLN A 293 4.87 3.80 -6.99
N MET A 294 4.58 2.52 -6.67
CA MET A 294 3.35 1.88 -7.13
C MET A 294 2.14 2.61 -6.56
N MET A 295 2.19 3.05 -5.30
CA MET A 295 1.11 3.77 -4.67
C MET A 295 0.83 5.13 -5.33
N THR A 296 1.86 5.93 -5.56
CA THR A 296 1.72 7.24 -6.25
C THR A 296 1.26 7.07 -7.70
N MET A 297 1.80 6.08 -8.43
CA MET A 297 1.37 5.78 -9.81
C MET A 297 -0.05 5.22 -9.89
N LEU A 298 -0.46 4.39 -8.92
CA LEU A 298 -1.78 3.76 -8.90
C LEU A 298 -2.91 4.75 -8.66
N LEU A 299 -2.67 5.73 -7.81
CA LEU A 299 -3.71 6.67 -7.36
C LEU A 299 -3.74 7.96 -8.18
N GLY A 300 -2.71 8.22 -9.00
CA GLY A 300 -2.63 9.42 -9.84
C GLY A 300 -2.65 10.72 -9.05
N ILE A 301 -2.14 10.69 -7.85
CA ILE A 301 -1.91 11.86 -7.02
C ILE A 301 -0.53 12.38 -7.44
N ASN A 302 -0.51 13.56 -8.09
CA ASN A 302 0.69 14.36 -8.29
C ASN A 302 0.97 15.13 -7.02
#